data_3a8896fb1ee78ae93b5dbe92c007200a
#
_entry.id   3a8896fb1ee78ae93b5dbe92c007200a
#
_cell.length_a   1.000
_cell.length_b   1.000
_cell.length_c   1.000
_cell.angle_alpha   90.00
_cell.angle_beta   90.00
_cell.angle_gamma   90.00
#
_symmetry.space_group_name_H-M   'P 1'
#
loop_
_entity.id
_entity.type
_entity.pdbx_description
1 polymer ?
#
loop_
_entity_poly.entity_id
_entity_poly.type
_entity_poly.pdbx_seq_one_letter_code
_entity_poly.pdbx_strand_id
1 'polypeptide(L)'
;MVYCSGEYSLKGAMGMKLQYLGTAAAEGVPAVFCPCPACAHARKVGGKEVRTRSGAIVDDALKLDFPGDAYMQALKWGLDYSKLQHVLITHTHRDHFCPEEFENRFKPFSQLPEDAAPLTVYGSAQAREKLAAYLKDGVLEFVALKPYDTVDAGGYRVTALNAVHAFNETALFY
;
A
#
# COMPACT_ATOMS: atom_id res chain seq x y z
N MET A 1 23.30 -10.70 13.28
CA MET A 1 22.08 -11.34 12.75
C MET A 1 21.66 -10.54 11.53
N VAL A 2 21.97 -11.03 10.31
CA VAL A 2 21.80 -10.27 9.07
C VAL A 2 20.33 -10.36 8.68
N TYR A 3 19.62 -9.23 8.74
CA TYR A 3 18.29 -9.12 8.17
C TYR A 3 18.45 -9.06 6.64
N CYS A 4 18.08 -10.14 5.93
CA CYS A 4 17.82 -10.02 4.50
C CYS A 4 16.54 -9.21 4.29
N SER A 5 16.67 -7.88 4.26
CA SER A 5 15.76 -7.03 3.54
C SER A 5 15.92 -7.42 2.06
N GLY A 6 14.86 -7.86 1.42
CA GLY A 6 14.88 -8.11 -0.02
C GLY A 6 14.95 -6.79 -0.79
N GLU A 7 16.09 -6.13 -0.74
CA GLU A 7 16.39 -4.98 -1.59
C GLU A 7 16.80 -5.50 -2.96
N TYR A 8 15.90 -5.44 -3.92
CA TYR A 8 16.24 -5.60 -5.32
C TYR A 8 16.57 -4.23 -5.91
N SER A 9 17.87 -3.90 -5.92
CA SER A 9 18.37 -2.71 -6.64
C SER A 9 18.56 -3.06 -8.11
N LEU A 10 17.68 -2.56 -8.96
CA LEU A 10 17.90 -2.53 -10.41
C LEU A 10 18.91 -1.42 -10.71
N LYS A 11 20.19 -1.76 -10.84
CA LYS A 11 21.24 -0.84 -11.27
C LYS A 11 21.08 -0.51 -12.76
N GLY A 12 20.46 0.63 -13.03
CA GLY A 12 20.42 1.26 -14.34
C GLY A 12 19.92 2.70 -14.20
N ALA A 13 20.78 3.67 -14.39
CA ALA A 13 20.57 5.12 -14.52
C ALA A 13 19.46 5.76 -13.64
N MET A 14 19.71 5.93 -12.37
CA MET A 14 18.91 6.35 -11.22
C MET A 14 18.23 5.14 -10.56
N GLY A 15 18.91 4.55 -9.58
CA GLY A 15 18.50 3.29 -8.94
C GLY A 15 17.19 3.43 -8.17
N MET A 16 16.09 2.94 -8.76
CA MET A 16 14.79 2.80 -8.11
C MET A 16 14.85 1.70 -7.05
N LYS A 17 14.44 1.99 -5.82
CA LYS A 17 14.35 1.04 -4.72
C LYS A 17 12.90 0.57 -4.56
N LEU A 18 12.62 -0.71 -4.80
CA LEU A 18 11.34 -1.33 -4.44
C LEU A 18 11.51 -2.11 -3.13
N GLN A 19 10.71 -1.78 -2.13
CA GLN A 19 10.68 -2.47 -0.85
C GLN A 19 9.32 -3.12 -0.60
N TYR A 20 9.29 -4.44 -0.41
CA TYR A 20 8.10 -5.15 0.05
C TYR A 20 7.89 -4.92 1.55
N LEU A 21 6.70 -4.47 1.92
CA LEU A 21 6.31 -4.19 3.31
C LEU A 21 5.55 -5.36 3.93
N GLY A 22 4.80 -6.09 3.10
CA GLY A 22 4.05 -7.27 3.45
C GLY A 22 3.76 -8.13 2.22
N THR A 23 3.64 -9.44 2.42
CA THR A 23 3.51 -10.43 1.34
C THR A 23 2.48 -11.52 1.66
N ALA A 24 1.65 -11.34 2.68
CA ALA A 24 0.57 -12.27 3.00
C ALA A 24 -0.73 -11.81 2.33
N ALA A 25 -1.67 -12.74 2.20
CA ALA A 25 -3.06 -12.49 1.86
C ALA A 25 -3.87 -12.03 3.10
N ALA A 26 -5.17 -12.01 2.98
CA ALA A 26 -6.09 -11.41 3.96
C ALA A 26 -5.96 -11.94 5.40
N GLU A 27 -5.54 -13.19 5.56
CA GLU A 27 -5.34 -13.83 6.85
C GLU A 27 -4.05 -13.42 7.59
N GLY A 28 -3.05 -12.93 6.85
CA GLY A 28 -1.71 -12.70 7.41
C GLY A 28 -0.93 -14.00 7.70
N VAL A 29 0.33 -13.90 8.11
CA VAL A 29 1.11 -15.02 8.64
C VAL A 29 1.82 -14.55 9.91
N PRO A 30 1.57 -15.18 11.08
CA PRO A 30 0.58 -16.23 11.36
C PRO A 30 -0.85 -15.73 11.23
N ALA A 31 -1.73 -16.53 10.65
CA ALA A 31 -3.14 -16.18 10.56
C ALA A 31 -3.79 -16.13 11.95
N VAL A 32 -4.67 -15.14 12.17
CA VAL A 32 -5.16 -14.75 13.52
C VAL A 32 -5.74 -15.92 14.29
N PHE A 33 -6.59 -16.72 13.65
CA PHE A 33 -7.30 -17.84 14.29
C PHE A 33 -6.72 -19.22 13.93
N CYS A 34 -5.56 -19.28 13.25
CA CYS A 34 -5.03 -20.54 12.74
C CYS A 34 -4.07 -21.20 13.73
N PRO A 35 -4.35 -22.43 14.22
CA PRO A 35 -3.45 -23.19 15.10
C PRO A 35 -2.50 -24.13 14.34
N CYS A 36 -2.47 -24.13 13.00
CA CYS A 36 -1.67 -25.06 12.23
C CYS A 36 -0.16 -24.95 12.55
N PRO A 37 0.63 -26.00 12.26
CA PRO A 37 2.06 -26.02 12.57
C PRO A 37 2.84 -24.83 12.01
N ALA A 38 2.52 -24.37 10.79
CA ALA A 38 3.18 -23.22 10.16
C ALA A 38 2.90 -21.92 10.93
N CYS A 39 1.63 -21.67 11.29
CA CYS A 39 1.29 -20.50 12.09
C CYS A 39 1.84 -20.56 13.51
N ALA A 40 1.85 -21.75 14.13
CA ALA A 40 2.46 -21.94 15.44
C ALA A 40 3.98 -21.68 15.39
N HIS A 41 4.64 -22.17 14.36
CA HIS A 41 6.07 -21.92 14.11
C HIS A 41 6.33 -20.42 13.93
N ALA A 42 5.56 -19.74 13.08
CA ALA A 42 5.72 -18.31 12.84
C ALA A 42 5.54 -17.47 14.12
N ARG A 43 4.57 -17.82 14.99
CA ARG A 43 4.39 -17.16 16.30
C ARG A 43 5.59 -17.36 17.22
N LYS A 44 6.19 -18.55 17.19
CA LYS A 44 7.34 -18.90 18.05
C LYS A 44 8.63 -18.24 17.59
N VAL A 45 8.89 -18.23 16.28
CA VAL A 45 10.15 -17.75 15.68
C VAL A 45 10.13 -16.25 15.43
N GLY A 46 8.99 -15.70 14.99
CA GLY A 46 8.89 -14.29 14.64
C GLY A 46 9.70 -13.90 13.41
N GLY A 47 10.17 -12.67 13.35
CA GLY A 47 11.06 -12.17 12.30
C GLY A 47 10.44 -12.30 10.89
N LYS A 48 11.18 -12.88 9.96
CA LYS A 48 10.75 -13.07 8.56
C LYS A 48 9.57 -14.03 8.38
N GLU A 49 9.31 -14.87 9.36
CA GLU A 49 8.17 -15.79 9.33
C GLU A 49 6.83 -15.05 9.58
N VAL A 50 6.89 -13.84 10.11
CA VAL A 50 5.71 -12.97 10.29
C VAL A 50 5.55 -12.07 9.07
N ARG A 51 4.45 -12.28 8.33
CA ARG A 51 4.14 -11.51 7.14
C ARG A 51 2.81 -10.77 7.30
N THR A 52 2.87 -9.45 7.19
CA THR A 52 1.69 -8.60 7.10
C THR A 52 1.03 -8.73 5.73
N ARG A 53 -0.18 -8.23 5.58
CA ARG A 53 -0.92 -8.18 4.31
C ARG A 53 -0.14 -7.42 3.25
N SER A 54 -0.52 -7.60 1.99
CA SER A 54 0.20 -7.07 0.83
C SER A 54 0.45 -5.56 0.89
N GLY A 55 1.64 -5.18 0.48
CA GLY A 55 2.02 -3.78 0.32
C GLY A 55 3.48 -3.64 -0.05
N ALA A 56 3.79 -2.63 -0.82
CA ALA A 56 5.15 -2.27 -1.20
C ALA A 56 5.32 -0.75 -1.26
N ILE A 57 6.55 -0.27 -1.32
CA ILE A 57 6.85 1.14 -1.50
C ILE A 57 8.06 1.30 -2.43
N VAL A 58 7.99 2.30 -3.29
CA VAL A 58 9.07 2.69 -4.19
C VAL A 58 9.70 3.99 -3.69
N ASP A 59 11.01 3.98 -3.45
CA ASP A 59 11.83 5.13 -3.04
C ASP A 59 11.27 5.91 -1.84
N ASP A 60 10.55 5.21 -0.94
CA ASP A 60 9.85 5.77 0.22
C ASP A 60 8.78 6.83 -0.14
N ALA A 61 8.40 6.97 -1.41
CA ALA A 61 7.54 8.03 -1.94
C ALA A 61 6.23 7.53 -2.59
N LEU A 62 6.27 6.40 -3.30
CA LEU A 62 5.13 5.84 -4.02
C LEU A 62 4.73 4.50 -3.40
N LYS A 63 3.60 4.46 -2.69
CA LYS A 63 3.12 3.25 -2.01
C LYS A 63 2.18 2.44 -2.91
N LEU A 64 2.36 1.13 -2.91
CA LEU A 64 1.45 0.16 -3.54
C LEU A 64 0.62 -0.50 -2.44
N ASP A 65 -0.68 -0.43 -2.58
CA ASP A 65 -1.71 -0.89 -1.66
C ASP A 65 -1.63 -0.24 -0.26
N PHE A 66 -2.77 -0.13 0.39
CA PHE A 66 -2.90 0.48 1.73
C PHE A 66 -3.85 -0.37 2.59
N PRO A 67 -3.39 -1.55 3.05
CA PRO A 67 -4.16 -2.43 3.93
C PRO A 67 -4.25 -1.85 5.35
N GLY A 68 -5.10 -2.42 6.19
CA GLY A 68 -5.15 -2.09 7.62
C GLY A 68 -3.84 -2.35 8.38
N ASP A 69 -2.91 -3.11 7.78
CA ASP A 69 -1.56 -3.31 8.33
C ASP A 69 -0.60 -2.14 8.02
N ALA A 70 -1.04 -1.11 7.29
CA ALA A 70 -0.18 0.01 6.86
C ALA A 70 0.53 0.68 8.04
N TYR A 71 -0.17 0.88 9.16
CA TYR A 71 0.43 1.41 10.40
C TYR A 71 1.59 0.52 10.91
N MET A 72 1.38 -0.79 11.01
CA MET A 72 2.41 -1.72 11.45
C MET A 72 3.56 -1.83 10.47
N GLN A 73 3.28 -1.72 9.16
CA GLN A 73 4.30 -1.65 8.12
C GLN A 73 5.16 -0.41 8.30
N ALA A 74 4.56 0.76 8.53
CA ALA A 74 5.31 1.99 8.78
C ALA A 74 6.25 1.87 9.98
N LEU A 75 5.76 1.38 11.12
CA LEU A 75 6.58 1.18 12.33
C LEU A 75 7.71 0.18 12.10
N LYS A 76 7.41 -0.97 11.49
CA LYS A 76 8.38 -2.04 11.26
C LYS A 76 9.54 -1.60 10.36
N TRP A 77 9.27 -0.77 9.38
CA TRP A 77 10.23 -0.38 8.35
C TRP A 77 10.75 1.06 8.53
N GLY A 78 10.30 1.78 9.58
CA GLY A 78 10.72 3.15 9.87
C GLY A 78 10.26 4.16 8.82
N LEU A 79 9.09 3.94 8.20
CA LEU A 79 8.54 4.81 7.15
C LEU A 79 7.77 5.98 7.75
N ASP A 80 7.90 7.13 7.14
CA ASP A 80 7.18 8.36 7.52
C ASP A 80 6.07 8.67 6.51
N TYR A 81 4.87 8.16 6.77
CA TYR A 81 3.71 8.37 5.89
C TYR A 81 3.14 9.80 5.96
N SER A 82 3.62 10.66 6.86
CA SER A 82 3.27 12.08 6.82
C SER A 82 3.75 12.76 5.52
N LYS A 83 4.79 12.22 4.92
CA LYS A 83 5.40 12.68 3.67
C LYS A 83 4.88 11.97 2.42
N LEU A 84 4.04 10.95 2.60
CA LEU A 84 3.51 10.18 1.48
C LEU A 84 2.55 11.05 0.66
N GLN A 85 2.77 11.08 -0.65
CA GLN A 85 1.95 11.86 -1.58
C GLN A 85 1.22 11.00 -2.63
N HIS A 86 1.65 9.76 -2.84
CA HIS A 86 1.10 8.90 -3.89
C HIS A 86 0.86 7.49 -3.40
N VAL A 87 -0.35 6.96 -3.65
CA VAL A 87 -0.74 5.58 -3.34
C VAL A 87 -1.40 4.95 -4.56
N LEU A 88 -0.92 3.81 -4.99
CA LEU A 88 -1.52 3.00 -6.05
C LEU A 88 -2.30 1.85 -5.42
N ILE A 89 -3.58 1.72 -5.72
CA ILE A 89 -4.43 0.63 -5.24
C ILE A 89 -4.63 -0.38 -6.35
N THR A 90 -4.17 -1.60 -6.13
CA THR A 90 -4.29 -2.69 -7.11
C THR A 90 -5.73 -3.15 -7.26
N HIS A 91 -6.42 -3.37 -6.15
CA HIS A 91 -7.83 -3.77 -6.11
C HIS A 91 -8.44 -3.56 -4.72
N THR A 92 -9.73 -3.83 -4.57
CA THR A 92 -10.48 -3.36 -3.40
C THR A 92 -10.67 -4.40 -2.29
N HIS A 93 -9.96 -5.52 -2.32
CA HIS A 93 -9.98 -6.45 -1.19
C HIS A 93 -9.29 -5.83 0.04
N ARG A 94 -9.79 -6.20 1.23
CA ARG A 94 -9.36 -5.58 2.52
C ARG A 94 -7.88 -5.76 2.86
N ASP A 95 -7.24 -6.76 2.28
CA ASP A 95 -5.82 -7.03 2.45
C ASP A 95 -4.93 -6.19 1.54
N HIS A 96 -5.53 -5.44 0.62
CA HIS A 96 -4.88 -4.49 -0.26
C HIS A 96 -5.36 -3.06 0.00
N PHE A 97 -6.62 -2.89 0.37
CA PHE A 97 -7.21 -1.58 0.51
C PHE A 97 -8.16 -1.49 1.72
N CYS A 98 -7.80 -0.63 2.67
CA CYS A 98 -8.60 -0.26 3.84
C CYS A 98 -8.88 1.25 3.78
N PRO A 99 -10.01 1.68 3.21
CA PRO A 99 -10.33 3.11 3.05
C PRO A 99 -10.37 3.87 4.37
N GLU A 100 -10.75 3.20 5.46
CA GLU A 100 -10.87 3.77 6.79
C GLU A 100 -9.53 4.31 7.31
N GLU A 101 -8.41 3.73 6.91
CA GLU A 101 -7.08 4.20 7.31
C GLU A 101 -6.77 5.62 6.79
N PHE A 102 -7.42 6.05 5.72
CA PHE A 102 -7.22 7.39 5.17
C PHE A 102 -7.89 8.49 6.02
N GLU A 103 -8.83 8.14 6.90
CA GLU A 103 -9.40 9.07 7.88
C GLU A 103 -8.32 9.65 8.80
N ASN A 104 -7.28 8.84 9.09
CA ASN A 104 -6.15 9.26 9.92
C ASN A 104 -5.37 10.46 9.35
N ARG A 105 -5.59 10.86 8.10
CA ARG A 105 -4.99 12.05 7.50
C ARG A 105 -5.67 13.35 7.97
N PHE A 106 -6.85 13.29 8.55
CA PHE A 106 -7.65 14.45 8.93
C PHE A 106 -7.54 14.77 10.42
N LYS A 107 -7.87 16.04 10.78
CA LYS A 107 -8.09 16.41 12.19
C LYS A 107 -9.32 15.66 12.72
N PRO A 108 -9.30 15.17 13.97
CA PRO A 108 -8.26 15.41 15.00
C PRO A 108 -7.10 14.40 14.96
N PHE A 109 -7.08 13.42 14.04
CA PHE A 109 -6.12 12.30 14.05
C PHE A 109 -4.71 12.71 13.60
N SER A 110 -4.59 13.71 12.71
CA SER A 110 -3.29 14.26 12.30
C SER A 110 -3.28 15.78 12.34
N GLN A 111 -2.07 16.35 12.44
CA GLN A 111 -1.81 17.78 12.38
C GLN A 111 -0.84 18.06 11.22
N LEU A 112 -1.35 17.94 10.01
CA LEU A 112 -0.55 18.26 8.83
C LEU A 112 -0.30 19.78 8.75
N PRO A 113 0.87 20.20 8.23
CA PRO A 113 1.12 21.60 7.89
C PRO A 113 0.03 22.15 6.95
N GLU A 114 -0.20 23.47 7.00
CA GLU A 114 -1.22 24.11 6.14
C GLU A 114 -0.86 24.03 4.65
N ASP A 115 0.42 23.96 4.34
CA ASP A 115 0.99 23.81 2.99
C ASP A 115 1.28 22.36 2.60
N ALA A 116 0.81 21.38 3.40
CA ALA A 116 1.02 19.97 3.10
C ALA A 116 0.40 19.60 1.74
N ALA A 117 1.21 19.01 0.88
CA ALA A 117 0.72 18.52 -0.40
C ALA A 117 -0.39 17.47 -0.22
N PRO A 118 -1.41 17.42 -1.10
CA PRO A 118 -2.45 16.42 -1.04
C PRO A 118 -1.87 15.02 -1.20
N LEU A 119 -2.51 14.04 -0.58
CA LEU A 119 -2.28 12.63 -0.87
C LEU A 119 -3.17 12.25 -2.05
N THR A 120 -2.56 11.84 -3.15
CA THR A 120 -3.28 11.36 -4.33
C THR A 120 -3.31 9.83 -4.34
N VAL A 121 -4.51 9.28 -4.36
CA VAL A 121 -4.75 7.84 -4.50
C VAL A 121 -5.12 7.54 -5.94
N TYR A 122 -4.50 6.52 -6.51
CA TYR A 122 -4.76 6.04 -7.87
C TYR A 122 -5.35 4.63 -7.81
N GLY A 123 -6.33 4.33 -8.65
CA GLY A 123 -6.92 3.00 -8.66
C GLY A 123 -8.14 2.91 -9.55
N SER A 124 -8.86 1.78 -9.49
CA SER A 124 -10.09 1.58 -10.25
C SER A 124 -11.23 2.51 -9.79
N ALA A 125 -12.28 2.63 -10.62
CA ALA A 125 -13.50 3.33 -10.23
C ALA A 125 -14.13 2.78 -8.94
N GLN A 126 -14.06 1.47 -8.74
CA GLN A 126 -14.55 0.80 -7.52
C GLN A 126 -13.75 1.21 -6.28
N ALA A 127 -12.42 1.36 -6.41
CA ALA A 127 -11.60 1.89 -5.32
C ALA A 127 -11.99 3.35 -4.99
N ARG A 128 -12.29 4.17 -6.00
CA ARG A 128 -12.79 5.53 -5.78
C ARG A 128 -14.11 5.55 -5.02
N GLU A 129 -15.04 4.68 -5.38
CA GLU A 129 -16.35 4.58 -4.68
C GLU A 129 -16.17 4.23 -3.21
N LYS A 130 -15.28 3.27 -2.88
CA LYS A 130 -14.98 2.91 -1.49
C LYS A 130 -14.30 4.04 -0.72
N LEU A 131 -13.51 4.88 -1.38
CA LEU A 131 -12.81 6.00 -0.73
C LEU A 131 -13.67 7.27 -0.67
N ALA A 132 -14.82 7.30 -1.34
CA ALA A 132 -15.61 8.52 -1.58
C ALA A 132 -15.93 9.33 -0.32
N ALA A 133 -16.20 8.67 0.81
CA ALA A 133 -16.53 9.32 2.07
C ALA A 133 -15.35 10.13 2.67
N TYR A 134 -14.13 9.84 2.27
CA TYR A 134 -12.91 10.46 2.79
C TYR A 134 -12.28 11.45 1.81
N LEU A 135 -12.78 11.55 0.57
CA LEU A 135 -12.21 12.47 -0.42
C LEU A 135 -12.45 13.92 -0.04
N LYS A 136 -11.41 14.75 -0.13
CA LYS A 136 -11.43 16.17 0.16
C LYS A 136 -10.37 16.88 -0.65
N ASP A 137 -10.80 17.83 -1.46
CA ASP A 137 -9.92 18.62 -2.32
C ASP A 137 -8.77 19.26 -1.53
N GLY A 138 -7.58 19.17 -2.09
CA GLY A 138 -6.35 19.68 -1.48
C GLY A 138 -5.83 18.88 -0.27
N VAL A 139 -6.50 17.78 0.13
CA VAL A 139 -6.05 16.94 1.27
C VAL A 139 -5.92 15.47 0.87
N LEU A 140 -6.99 14.90 0.32
CA LEU A 140 -7.05 13.52 -0.17
C LEU A 140 -7.80 13.48 -1.49
N GLU A 141 -7.09 13.20 -2.54
CA GLU A 141 -7.58 13.22 -3.91
C GLU A 141 -7.55 11.82 -4.53
N PHE A 142 -8.32 11.62 -5.58
CA PHE A 142 -8.36 10.33 -6.28
C PHE A 142 -8.34 10.49 -7.79
N VAL A 143 -7.45 9.73 -8.44
CA VAL A 143 -7.36 9.59 -9.89
C VAL A 143 -7.83 8.19 -10.28
N ALA A 144 -8.96 8.11 -10.96
CA ALA A 144 -9.49 6.83 -11.45
C ALA A 144 -8.73 6.39 -12.69
N LEU A 145 -8.26 5.15 -12.67
CA LEU A 145 -7.49 4.52 -13.76
C LEU A 145 -8.26 3.35 -14.36
N LYS A 146 -8.14 3.20 -15.66
CA LYS A 146 -8.53 2.01 -16.42
C LYS A 146 -7.27 1.26 -16.85
N PRO A 147 -7.39 -0.04 -17.19
CA PRO A 147 -6.29 -0.74 -17.82
C PRO A 147 -5.72 0.04 -19.02
N TYR A 148 -4.40 0.13 -19.06
CA TYR A 148 -3.57 0.83 -20.06
C TYR A 148 -3.51 2.36 -19.92
N ASP A 149 -4.16 2.96 -18.94
CA ASP A 149 -3.94 4.36 -18.62
C ASP A 149 -2.51 4.54 -18.07
N THR A 150 -1.90 5.67 -18.42
CA THR A 150 -0.58 6.08 -17.91
C THR A 150 -0.69 7.44 -17.27
N VAL A 151 -0.13 7.58 -16.07
CA VAL A 151 -0.12 8.83 -15.30
C VAL A 151 1.27 9.13 -14.78
N ASP A 152 1.52 10.40 -14.45
CA ASP A 152 2.64 10.80 -13.62
C ASP A 152 2.20 10.79 -12.14
N ALA A 153 2.93 10.06 -11.31
CA ALA A 153 2.72 10.01 -9.87
C ALA A 153 4.01 10.49 -9.17
N GLY A 154 4.18 11.80 -9.08
CA GLY A 154 5.35 12.40 -8.42
C GLY A 154 6.67 12.14 -9.14
N GLY A 155 6.68 12.20 -10.47
CA GLY A 155 7.83 11.91 -11.32
C GLY A 155 7.98 10.44 -11.71
N TYR A 156 7.13 9.56 -11.18
CA TYR A 156 7.04 8.17 -11.63
C TYR A 156 6.02 8.04 -12.77
N ARG A 157 6.47 7.57 -13.91
CA ARG A 157 5.57 7.22 -15.01
C ARG A 157 4.95 5.86 -14.72
N VAL A 158 3.69 5.84 -14.30
CA VAL A 158 2.95 4.66 -13.90
C VAL A 158 1.96 4.26 -14.98
N THR A 159 2.00 3.02 -15.43
CA THR A 159 1.01 2.43 -16.34
C THR A 159 0.21 1.37 -15.60
N ALA A 160 -1.12 1.52 -15.60
CA ALA A 160 -2.04 0.52 -15.08
C ALA A 160 -2.21 -0.60 -16.10
N LEU A 161 -2.05 -1.85 -15.69
CA LEU A 161 -2.26 -3.02 -16.53
C LEU A 161 -3.44 -3.84 -16.00
N ASN A 162 -4.13 -4.56 -16.88
CA ASN A 162 -5.26 -5.39 -16.49
C ASN A 162 -4.78 -6.62 -15.72
N ALA A 163 -5.35 -6.84 -14.53
CA ALA A 163 -5.14 -8.05 -13.75
C ALA A 163 -6.41 -8.92 -13.75
N VAL A 164 -6.23 -10.22 -13.89
CA VAL A 164 -7.32 -11.20 -13.71
C VAL A 164 -7.29 -11.66 -12.25
N HIS A 165 -8.31 -11.31 -11.47
CA HIS A 165 -8.33 -11.62 -10.05
C HIS A 165 -9.70 -12.16 -9.61
N ALA A 166 -10.72 -11.31 -9.40
CA ALA A 166 -12.04 -11.71 -8.96
C ALA A 166 -13.13 -11.34 -9.99
N PHE A 167 -14.20 -12.13 -10.04
CA PHE A 167 -15.38 -11.75 -10.79
C PHE A 167 -15.97 -10.46 -10.18
N ASN A 168 -16.38 -9.52 -11.01
CA ASN A 168 -16.97 -8.24 -10.63
C ASN A 168 -16.03 -7.20 -10.03
N GLU A 169 -14.73 -7.35 -10.16
CA GLU A 169 -13.75 -6.34 -9.73
C GLU A 169 -12.76 -5.99 -10.83
N THR A 170 -12.50 -4.70 -11.02
CA THR A 170 -11.40 -4.24 -11.87
C THR A 170 -10.14 -4.25 -11.03
N ALA A 171 -9.36 -5.32 -11.17
CA ALA A 171 -8.03 -5.39 -10.57
C ALA A 171 -6.99 -4.84 -11.54
N LEU A 172 -6.03 -4.11 -11.00
CA LEU A 172 -4.92 -3.50 -11.72
C LEU A 172 -3.59 -3.99 -11.16
N PHE A 173 -2.57 -4.04 -12.00
CA PHE A 173 -1.18 -4.02 -11.55
C PHE A 173 -0.42 -2.94 -12.32
N TYR A 174 0.69 -2.53 -11.77
CA TYR A 174 1.38 -1.33 -12.23
C TYR A 174 2.82 -1.63 -12.64
#